data_40d5f99a4dbbbee16e74dcfe1d4c0737
#
_entry.id   40d5f99a4dbbbee16e74dcfe1d4c0737
#
_cell.length_a   1.000
_cell.length_b   1.000
_cell.length_c   1.000
_cell.angle_alpha   90.00
_cell.angle_beta   90.00
_cell.angle_gamma   90.00
#
_symmetry.space_group_name_H-M   'P 1'
#
loop_
_entity.id
_entity.type
_entity.pdbx_description
1 polymer ?
#
loop_
_entity_poly.entity_id
_entity_poly.type
_entity_poly.pdbx_seq_one_letter_code
_entity_poly.pdbx_strand_id
1 'polypeptide(L)'
;MANVSIKYNGKEFLLSCDDGQEEHLEELLIQLNQKFNELKNDLGNLGENKLLLITAVKVMDEYHETKKKIEQKKNELKDLSNKFRELKNLVYDYRDKKEDEIKELNKRHDNLKLEIENNQKNYEKLIDQTADEISNFIEKANLKELS
;
A
#
# COMPACT_ATOMS: atom_id res chain seq x y z
N MET A 1 11.46 42.10 15.57
CA MET A 1 10.00 42.32 15.72
C MET A 1 9.59 43.39 14.74
N ALA A 2 8.76 43.04 13.80
CA ALA A 2 8.17 43.95 12.84
C ALA A 2 6.82 44.47 13.32
N ASN A 3 6.46 45.70 12.91
CA ASN A 3 5.16 46.28 13.21
C ASN A 3 4.33 46.31 11.90
N VAL A 4 3.14 45.72 11.93
CA VAL A 4 2.22 45.67 10.80
C VAL A 4 0.99 46.53 11.12
N SER A 5 0.65 47.46 10.24
CA SER A 5 -0.61 48.21 10.32
C SER A 5 -1.72 47.41 9.65
N ILE A 6 -2.71 47.08 10.44
CA ILE A 6 -3.83 46.23 10.01
C ILE A 6 -5.14 46.97 10.11
N LYS A 7 -6.08 46.67 9.22
CA LYS A 7 -7.41 47.25 9.21
C LYS A 7 -8.44 46.21 9.63
N TYR A 8 -9.11 46.41 10.76
CA TYR A 8 -10.15 45.54 11.27
C TYR A 8 -11.43 46.34 11.55
N ASN A 9 -12.56 45.91 11.03
CA ASN A 9 -13.86 46.59 11.10
C ASN A 9 -13.77 48.10 10.79
N GLY A 10 -12.94 48.49 9.79
CA GLY A 10 -12.77 49.89 9.38
C GLY A 10 -11.82 50.70 10.25
N LYS A 11 -11.27 50.15 11.30
CA LYS A 11 -10.29 50.80 12.20
C LYS A 11 -8.88 50.27 11.94
N GLU A 12 -7.86 51.13 12.07
CA GLU A 12 -6.47 50.70 11.93
C GLU A 12 -5.89 50.38 13.31
N PHE A 13 -5.14 49.27 13.34
CA PHE A 13 -4.44 48.78 14.51
C PHE A 13 -3.01 48.48 14.13
N LEU A 14 -2.08 48.83 15.02
CA LEU A 14 -0.68 48.46 14.88
C LEU A 14 -0.41 47.22 15.74
N LEU A 15 -0.04 46.12 15.08
CA LEU A 15 0.31 44.88 15.75
C LEU A 15 1.81 44.59 15.52
N SER A 16 2.43 43.98 16.51
CA SER A 16 3.80 43.49 16.41
C SER A 16 3.82 42.00 16.19
N CYS A 17 4.64 41.53 15.25
CA CYS A 17 4.89 40.13 14.97
C CYS A 17 6.36 39.83 14.89
N ASP A 18 6.74 38.59 14.82
CA ASP A 18 8.11 38.18 14.56
C ASP A 18 8.50 38.49 13.11
N ASP A 19 9.80 38.81 12.91
CA ASP A 19 10.31 39.18 11.59
C ASP A 19 10.07 38.02 10.60
N GLY A 20 9.42 38.31 9.45
CA GLY A 20 9.05 37.35 8.41
C GLY A 20 7.66 36.70 8.59
N GLN A 21 6.88 37.13 9.60
CA GLN A 21 5.49 36.66 9.79
C GLN A 21 4.43 37.71 9.40
N GLU A 22 4.86 38.80 8.81
CA GLU A 22 4.00 39.95 8.45
C GLU A 22 2.88 39.50 7.50
N GLU A 23 3.23 38.81 6.41
CA GLU A 23 2.30 38.32 5.41
C GLU A 23 1.30 37.31 6.01
N HIS A 24 1.77 36.40 6.85
CA HIS A 24 0.90 35.45 7.54
C HIS A 24 -0.10 36.15 8.48
N LEU A 25 0.34 37.20 9.19
CA LEU A 25 -0.54 37.97 10.06
C LEU A 25 -1.62 38.70 9.24
N GLU A 26 -1.25 39.26 8.08
CA GLU A 26 -2.21 39.91 7.17
C GLU A 26 -3.26 38.91 6.67
N GLU A 27 -2.86 37.70 6.26
CA GLU A 27 -3.78 36.62 5.83
C GLU A 27 -4.77 36.23 6.93
N LEU A 28 -4.28 36.06 8.16
CA LEU A 28 -5.14 35.73 9.32
C LEU A 28 -6.17 36.83 9.57
N LEU A 29 -5.79 38.07 9.38
CA LEU A 29 -6.66 39.22 9.61
C LEU A 29 -7.70 39.39 8.52
N ILE A 30 -7.38 39.08 7.27
CA ILE A 30 -8.36 39.01 6.18
C ILE A 30 -9.44 37.98 6.53
N GLN A 31 -9.04 36.80 6.98
CA GLN A 31 -9.98 35.74 7.37
C GLN A 31 -10.82 36.15 8.59
N LEU A 32 -10.21 36.78 9.58
CA LEU A 32 -10.92 37.26 10.77
C LEU A 32 -11.93 38.36 10.41
N ASN A 33 -11.57 39.31 9.55
CA ASN A 33 -12.48 40.35 9.07
C ASN A 33 -13.66 39.75 8.29
N GLN A 34 -13.42 38.75 7.47
CA GLN A 34 -14.47 38.07 6.74
C GLN A 34 -15.47 37.41 7.69
N LYS A 35 -14.98 36.64 8.67
CA LYS A 35 -15.85 36.03 9.70
C LYS A 35 -16.63 37.03 10.54
N PHE A 36 -16.00 38.14 10.89
CA PHE A 36 -16.67 39.20 11.63
C PHE A 36 -17.81 39.82 10.80
N ASN A 37 -17.59 40.07 9.51
CA ASN A 37 -18.60 40.62 8.62
C ASN A 37 -19.75 39.65 8.37
N GLU A 38 -19.46 38.37 8.20
CA GLU A 38 -20.48 37.31 8.10
C GLU A 38 -21.38 37.29 9.35
N LEU A 39 -20.78 37.24 10.53
CA LEU A 39 -21.54 37.25 11.79
C LEU A 39 -22.32 38.56 12.01
N LYS A 40 -21.76 39.69 11.58
CA LYS A 40 -22.47 40.97 11.64
C LYS A 40 -23.69 41.02 10.72
N ASN A 41 -23.60 40.40 9.54
CA ASN A 41 -24.72 40.30 8.61
C ASN A 41 -25.80 39.33 9.15
N ASP A 42 -25.41 38.20 9.73
CA ASP A 42 -26.33 37.18 10.23
C ASP A 42 -27.05 37.59 11.52
N LEU A 43 -26.33 38.22 12.44
CA LEU A 43 -26.82 38.55 13.78
C LEU A 43 -27.28 39.99 13.94
N GLY A 44 -27.06 40.82 12.94
CA GLY A 44 -27.35 42.25 13.00
C GLY A 44 -26.36 43.02 13.89
N ASN A 45 -26.71 44.27 14.19
CA ASN A 45 -25.85 45.18 14.95
C ASN A 45 -25.98 44.97 16.48
N LEU A 46 -25.29 43.95 17.00
CA LEU A 46 -25.26 43.60 18.42
C LEU A 46 -24.29 44.44 19.28
N GLY A 47 -23.61 45.40 18.67
CA GLY A 47 -22.50 46.14 19.29
C GLY A 47 -21.15 45.46 19.06
N GLU A 48 -20.12 46.28 18.81
CA GLU A 48 -18.82 45.83 18.37
C GLU A 48 -18.14 44.82 19.31
N ASN A 49 -18.17 45.08 20.61
CA ASN A 49 -17.55 44.20 21.60
C ASN A 49 -18.20 42.82 21.67
N LYS A 50 -19.52 42.77 21.53
CA LYS A 50 -20.29 41.52 21.57
C LYS A 50 -20.04 40.69 20.31
N LEU A 51 -20.02 41.34 19.14
CA LEU A 51 -19.66 40.71 17.88
C LEU A 51 -18.24 40.16 17.88
N LEU A 52 -17.29 40.93 18.43
CA LEU A 52 -15.91 40.48 18.56
C LEU A 52 -15.79 39.23 19.42
N LEU A 53 -16.49 39.21 20.57
CA LEU A 53 -16.51 38.03 21.46
C LEU A 53 -17.09 36.80 20.75
N ILE A 54 -18.21 36.97 20.04
CA ILE A 54 -18.84 35.86 19.27
C ILE A 54 -17.88 35.37 18.18
N THR A 55 -17.22 36.28 17.46
CA THR A 55 -16.23 35.94 16.43
C THR A 55 -15.08 35.13 17.04
N ALA A 56 -14.54 35.56 18.18
CA ALA A 56 -13.47 34.84 18.86
C ALA A 56 -13.91 33.45 19.30
N VAL A 57 -15.12 33.29 19.86
CA VAL A 57 -15.66 31.98 20.25
C VAL A 57 -15.82 31.09 19.02
N LYS A 58 -16.35 31.61 17.91
CA LYS A 58 -16.52 30.84 16.67
C LYS A 58 -15.18 30.36 16.08
N VAL A 59 -14.17 31.21 16.08
CA VAL A 59 -12.81 30.83 15.64
C VAL A 59 -12.22 29.73 16.54
N MET A 60 -12.43 29.83 17.86
CA MET A 60 -11.97 28.79 18.78
C MET A 60 -12.70 27.46 18.61
N ASP A 61 -13.98 27.49 18.33
CA ASP A 61 -14.77 26.29 18.04
C ASP A 61 -14.28 25.60 16.76
N GLU A 62 -14.10 26.35 15.68
CA GLU A 62 -13.56 25.82 14.43
C GLU A 62 -12.12 25.27 14.59
N TYR A 63 -11.31 25.92 15.42
CA TYR A 63 -9.98 25.41 15.77
C TYR A 63 -10.07 24.05 16.48
N HIS A 64 -10.96 23.92 17.46
CA HIS A 64 -11.15 22.68 18.20
C HIS A 64 -11.68 21.56 17.29
N GLU A 65 -12.64 21.86 16.42
CA GLU A 65 -13.13 20.89 15.43
C GLU A 65 -12.04 20.42 14.47
N THR A 66 -11.24 21.37 13.98
CA THR A 66 -10.12 21.08 13.07
C THR A 66 -9.07 20.20 13.75
N LYS A 67 -8.72 20.53 15.00
CA LYS A 67 -7.81 19.72 15.80
C LYS A 67 -8.33 18.28 15.99
N LYS A 68 -9.61 18.13 16.26
CA LYS A 68 -10.27 16.81 16.39
C LYS A 68 -10.21 16.02 15.08
N LYS A 69 -10.50 16.68 13.94
CA LYS A 69 -10.40 16.08 12.61
C LYS A 69 -8.96 15.64 12.27
N ILE A 70 -7.98 16.47 12.62
CA ILE A 70 -6.56 16.13 12.42
C ILE A 70 -6.20 14.88 13.22
N GLU A 71 -6.60 14.77 14.47
CA GLU A 71 -6.30 13.59 15.31
C GLU A 71 -7.00 12.33 14.78
N GLN A 72 -8.24 12.45 14.30
CA GLN A 72 -8.94 11.34 13.63
C GLN A 72 -8.18 10.88 12.38
N LYS A 73 -7.79 11.82 11.51
CA LYS A 73 -7.03 11.50 10.28
C LYS A 73 -5.68 10.87 10.57
N LYS A 74 -5.01 11.33 11.63
CA LYS A 74 -3.74 10.74 12.09
C LYS A 74 -3.91 9.27 12.51
N ASN A 75 -4.99 8.97 13.23
CA ASN A 75 -5.30 7.59 13.62
C ASN A 75 -5.67 6.72 12.41
N GLU A 76 -6.49 7.22 11.47
CA GLU A 76 -6.79 6.52 10.21
C GLU A 76 -5.53 6.20 9.40
N LEU A 77 -4.59 7.16 9.29
CA LEU A 77 -3.32 6.95 8.61
C LEU A 77 -2.47 5.87 9.30
N LYS A 78 -2.46 5.86 10.63
CA LYS A 78 -1.75 4.83 11.41
C LYS A 78 -2.33 3.44 11.16
N ASP A 79 -3.66 3.32 11.17
CA ASP A 79 -4.35 2.05 10.91
C ASP A 79 -4.11 1.57 9.48
N LEU A 80 -4.17 2.49 8.51
CA LEU A 80 -3.88 2.17 7.11
C LEU A 80 -2.43 1.70 6.91
N SER A 81 -1.47 2.36 7.58
CA SER A 81 -0.07 1.96 7.56
C SER A 81 0.14 0.55 8.13
N ASN A 82 -0.56 0.20 9.21
CA ASN A 82 -0.52 -1.13 9.80
C ASN A 82 -1.08 -2.19 8.84
N LYS A 83 -2.26 -1.94 8.26
CA LYS A 83 -2.88 -2.83 7.27
C LYS A 83 -2.00 -3.04 6.04
N PHE A 84 -1.34 -1.98 5.57
CA PHE A 84 -0.39 -2.07 4.46
C PHE A 84 0.80 -2.98 4.81
N ARG A 85 1.33 -2.86 6.03
CA ARG A 85 2.43 -3.72 6.50
C ARG A 85 2.01 -5.20 6.61
N GLU A 86 0.80 -5.45 7.12
CA GLU A 86 0.24 -6.82 7.20
C GLU A 86 0.05 -7.43 5.81
N LEU A 87 -0.53 -6.67 4.88
CA LEU A 87 -0.71 -7.12 3.49
C LEU A 87 0.63 -7.42 2.82
N LYS A 88 1.63 -6.56 3.04
CA LYS A 88 2.99 -6.77 2.53
C LYS A 88 3.58 -8.09 3.03
N ASN A 89 3.45 -8.38 4.32
CA ASN A 89 3.92 -9.63 4.90
C ASN A 89 3.19 -10.85 4.31
N LEU A 90 1.86 -10.78 4.18
CA LEU A 90 1.07 -11.84 3.54
C LEU A 90 1.51 -12.13 2.10
N VAL A 91 1.83 -11.09 1.34
CA VAL A 91 2.32 -11.25 -0.05
C VAL A 91 3.68 -11.94 -0.07
N TYR A 92 4.59 -11.60 0.84
CA TYR A 92 5.89 -12.27 0.93
C TYR A 92 5.73 -13.74 1.35
N ASP A 93 4.94 -14.03 2.36
CA ASP A 93 4.67 -15.40 2.80
C ASP A 93 4.05 -16.25 1.69
N TYR A 94 3.13 -15.67 0.93
CA TYR A 94 2.52 -16.34 -0.21
C TYR A 94 3.54 -16.64 -1.32
N ARG A 95 4.39 -15.66 -1.65
CA ARG A 95 5.47 -15.83 -2.63
C ARG A 95 6.41 -16.95 -2.22
N ASP A 96 6.88 -16.91 -0.98
CA ASP A 96 7.87 -17.88 -0.48
C ASP A 96 7.28 -19.31 -0.48
N LYS A 97 6.00 -19.47 -0.09
CA LYS A 97 5.30 -20.76 -0.20
C LYS A 97 5.21 -21.25 -1.64
N LYS A 98 4.91 -20.34 -2.59
CA LYS A 98 4.83 -20.71 -4.01
C LYS A 98 6.17 -21.06 -4.62
N GLU A 99 7.22 -20.39 -4.22
CA GLU A 99 8.59 -20.75 -4.62
C GLU A 99 8.98 -22.16 -4.13
N ASP A 100 8.60 -22.52 -2.92
CA ASP A 100 8.87 -23.86 -2.38
C ASP A 100 8.02 -24.94 -3.08
N GLU A 101 6.74 -24.68 -3.36
CA GLU A 101 5.90 -25.58 -4.17
C GLU A 101 6.50 -25.81 -5.57
N ILE A 102 6.99 -24.75 -6.22
CA ILE A 102 7.63 -24.85 -7.55
C ILE A 102 8.92 -25.69 -7.47
N LYS A 103 9.74 -25.49 -6.44
CA LYS A 103 10.97 -26.31 -6.25
C LYS A 103 10.64 -27.80 -6.08
N GLU A 104 9.61 -28.10 -5.29
CA GLU A 104 9.17 -29.47 -5.09
C GLU A 104 8.59 -30.11 -6.35
N LEU A 105 7.79 -29.37 -7.12
CA LEU A 105 7.29 -29.80 -8.40
C LEU A 105 8.39 -30.09 -9.41
N ASN A 106 9.38 -29.21 -9.50
CA ASN A 106 10.55 -29.43 -10.37
C ASN A 106 11.31 -30.69 -9.98
N LYS A 107 11.54 -30.90 -8.67
CA LYS A 107 12.21 -32.10 -8.20
C LYS A 107 11.43 -33.39 -8.53
N ARG A 108 10.10 -33.37 -8.40
CA ARG A 108 9.26 -34.51 -8.83
C ARG A 108 9.30 -34.74 -10.33
N HIS A 109 9.26 -33.67 -11.10
CA HIS A 109 9.39 -33.73 -12.55
C HIS A 109 10.72 -34.38 -13.00
N ASP A 110 11.83 -33.94 -12.40
CA ASP A 110 13.15 -34.50 -12.72
C ASP A 110 13.26 -35.98 -12.34
N ASN A 111 12.70 -36.37 -11.20
CA ASN A 111 12.67 -37.78 -10.78
C ASN A 111 11.85 -38.63 -11.77
N LEU A 112 10.66 -38.15 -12.19
CA LEU A 112 9.82 -38.83 -13.18
C LEU A 112 10.55 -38.96 -14.52
N LYS A 113 11.26 -37.94 -14.95
CA LYS A 113 12.05 -37.99 -16.18
C LYS A 113 13.13 -39.06 -16.12
N LEU A 114 13.86 -39.16 -15.01
CA LEU A 114 14.86 -40.21 -14.78
C LEU A 114 14.22 -41.61 -14.76
N GLU A 115 13.06 -41.75 -14.16
CA GLU A 115 12.33 -43.02 -14.13
C GLU A 115 11.89 -43.44 -15.53
N ILE A 116 11.38 -42.52 -16.34
CA ILE A 116 11.00 -42.79 -17.74
C ILE A 116 12.24 -43.22 -18.55
N GLU A 117 13.37 -42.49 -18.44
CA GLU A 117 14.59 -42.85 -19.15
C GLU A 117 15.12 -44.24 -18.74
N ASN A 118 15.07 -44.58 -17.46
CA ASN A 118 15.45 -45.90 -16.97
C ASN A 118 14.52 -47.01 -17.49
N ASN A 119 13.23 -46.78 -17.47
CA ASN A 119 12.25 -47.72 -17.98
C ASN A 119 12.46 -47.94 -19.50
N GLN A 120 12.69 -46.88 -20.26
CA GLN A 120 12.98 -46.97 -21.69
C GLN A 120 14.21 -47.83 -22.00
N LYS A 121 15.32 -47.63 -21.28
CA LYS A 121 16.52 -48.46 -21.39
C LYS A 121 16.28 -49.92 -21.01
N ASN A 122 15.44 -50.18 -20.02
CA ASN A 122 15.06 -51.53 -19.63
C ASN A 122 14.23 -52.22 -20.69
N TYR A 123 13.28 -51.50 -21.32
CA TYR A 123 12.52 -52.04 -22.44
C TYR A 123 13.41 -52.31 -23.66
N GLU A 124 14.33 -51.45 -24.01
CA GLU A 124 15.28 -51.69 -25.12
C GLU A 124 16.09 -52.96 -24.85
N LYS A 125 16.65 -53.14 -23.67
CA LYS A 125 17.40 -54.35 -23.29
C LYS A 125 16.53 -55.62 -23.38
N LEU A 126 15.26 -55.55 -22.94
CA LEU A 126 14.33 -56.68 -23.02
C LEU A 126 14.00 -57.07 -24.44
N ILE A 127 13.84 -56.07 -25.32
CA ILE A 127 13.60 -56.28 -26.75
C ILE A 127 14.82 -56.94 -27.41
N ASP A 128 16.03 -56.44 -27.12
CA ASP A 128 17.28 -57.00 -27.65
C ASP A 128 17.48 -58.45 -27.19
N GLN A 129 17.30 -58.73 -25.93
CA GLN A 129 17.40 -60.11 -25.35
C GLN A 129 16.35 -61.05 -26.02
N THR A 130 15.12 -60.58 -26.21
CA THR A 130 14.07 -61.36 -26.82
C THR A 130 14.43 -61.64 -28.31
N ALA A 131 14.95 -60.68 -29.05
CA ALA A 131 15.38 -60.84 -30.41
C ALA A 131 16.54 -61.87 -30.54
N ASP A 132 17.52 -61.79 -29.62
CA ASP A 132 18.62 -62.75 -29.59
C ASP A 132 18.13 -64.18 -29.29
N GLU A 133 17.21 -64.34 -28.32
CA GLU A 133 16.65 -65.64 -27.99
C GLU A 133 15.86 -66.25 -29.18
N ILE A 134 15.06 -65.43 -29.89
CA ILE A 134 14.35 -65.84 -31.09
C ILE A 134 15.34 -66.27 -32.20
N SER A 135 16.40 -65.47 -32.44
CA SER A 135 17.43 -65.78 -33.42
C SER A 135 18.14 -67.11 -33.11
N ASN A 136 18.51 -67.30 -31.85
CA ASN A 136 19.15 -68.53 -31.39
C ASN A 136 18.20 -69.73 -31.53
N PHE A 137 16.89 -69.59 -31.32
CA PHE A 137 15.91 -70.61 -31.50
C PHE A 137 15.79 -71.01 -32.97
N ILE A 138 15.71 -70.03 -33.88
CA ILE A 138 15.65 -70.25 -35.32
C ILE A 138 16.88 -71.01 -35.83
N GLU A 139 18.08 -70.60 -35.42
CA GLU A 139 19.34 -71.30 -35.79
C GLU A 139 19.32 -72.77 -35.35
N LYS A 140 18.90 -73.04 -34.10
CA LYS A 140 18.80 -74.41 -33.59
C LYS A 140 17.74 -75.23 -34.32
N ALA A 141 16.64 -74.62 -34.74
CA ALA A 141 15.61 -75.32 -35.52
C ALA A 141 16.14 -75.70 -36.90
N ASN A 142 16.80 -74.77 -37.58
CA ASN A 142 17.37 -75.01 -38.95
C ASN A 142 18.49 -76.09 -38.91
N LEU A 143 19.30 -76.16 -37.86
CA LEU A 143 20.31 -77.22 -37.70
C LEU A 143 19.71 -78.62 -37.48
N LYS A 144 18.48 -78.70 -36.94
CA LYS A 144 17.77 -79.97 -36.77
C LYS A 144 17.09 -80.48 -38.06
N GLU A 145 16.77 -79.64 -38.99
CA GLU A 145 16.19 -80.02 -40.29
C GLU A 145 17.25 -80.52 -41.32
N LEU A 146 18.54 -80.23 -41.04
CA LEU A 146 19.68 -80.59 -41.90
C LEU A 146 20.42 -81.88 -41.49
N SER A 147 19.97 -82.52 -40.38
CA SER A 147 20.52 -83.79 -39.87
C SER A 147 19.52 -84.90 -39.99
#